data_eb2a08f5a2ecd87487d77cc287f3466c
#
_entry.id   eb2a08f5a2ecd87487d77cc287f3466c
#
_cell.length_a   1.000
_cell.length_b   1.000
_cell.length_c   1.000
_cell.angle_alpha   90.00
_cell.angle_beta   90.00
_cell.angle_gamma   90.00
#
_symmetry.space_group_name_H-M   'P 1'
#
loop_
_entity.id
_entity.type
_entity.pdbx_description
1 polymer ?
#
loop_
_entity_poly.entity_id
_entity_poly.type
_entity_poly.pdbx_seq_one_letter_code
_entity_poly.pdbx_strand_id
1 'polypeptide(L)'
;MIAANFPWLSVLVAIPAAGAALLGFVSPLRRAAGRVIALVVSLVELALGVYVAASVFDWSAPASYQVYESHLWIPQIGITWSLSVTSLGLVMVLLAIALVPLVLIAGWDEDDAADRGAYPALVLALQAFMVVIFAAYDLTVFYFAFEAMLVPLYLMIGRYGVGDEAARHKAAMKFLLYSLFGGLVMLGGILYVWAIAYQAYPDASTFFRMDMLAELLPTAPDTVQMVVFVTFMVAFAIKAPMVPVHTWLPDTAAVARPGTSVLLVGVLDKIGTFGMITLCLQLTPGAAVSAKWVMCVLAVISILWGGLAANGQNDIMRLVSYTSVSHFGFMVLGIFIGSQIALVGAMFYMVAHGVSIAAMFLLSGWLSRRGGTQDMREYVGMQRVTPVLAGLWLVSGLASIALPGLSGFVPEYLVLMGTWTVSGPLALFAVLGVVIAALYVLMPYQRVFTGAPGKGKEELADLNGRERGVMVPLVAAMLILGIWSAPLVSALTPVASDLGLPTTQVGATAEGSAQ
;
A
#
# COMPACT_ATOMS: atom_id res chain seq x y z
N MET A 1 -17.87 10.75 16.44
CA MET A 1 -17.52 9.30 16.51
C MET A 1 -18.78 8.47 16.71
N ILE A 2 -18.92 7.36 15.98
CA ILE A 2 -20.04 6.42 16.13
C ILE A 2 -19.47 5.17 16.80
N ALA A 3 -19.87 4.93 18.06
CA ALA A 3 -19.44 3.76 18.83
C ALA A 3 -20.15 2.50 18.33
N ALA A 4 -19.43 1.41 18.26
CA ALA A 4 -19.99 0.10 17.94
C ALA A 4 -20.47 -0.63 19.19
N ASN A 5 -21.62 -1.32 19.08
CA ASN A 5 -22.14 -2.16 20.16
C ASN A 5 -21.36 -3.48 20.34
N PHE A 6 -20.47 -3.80 19.39
CA PHE A 6 -19.64 -5.01 19.35
C PHE A 6 -18.25 -4.64 18.82
N PRO A 7 -17.15 -5.23 19.36
CA PRO A 7 -15.78 -4.89 18.97
C PRO A 7 -15.37 -5.52 17.62
N TRP A 8 -15.99 -5.05 16.52
CA TRP A 8 -15.79 -5.60 15.18
C TRP A 8 -14.35 -5.52 14.70
N LEU A 9 -13.67 -4.38 14.94
CA LEU A 9 -12.30 -4.17 14.50
C LEU A 9 -11.32 -5.02 15.29
N SER A 10 -11.50 -5.12 16.63
CA SER A 10 -10.69 -6.02 17.47
C SER A 10 -10.89 -7.49 17.07
N VAL A 11 -12.09 -7.90 16.66
CA VAL A 11 -12.35 -9.27 16.16
C VAL A 11 -11.67 -9.49 14.82
N LEU A 12 -11.69 -8.52 13.89
CA LEU A 12 -10.95 -8.58 12.63
C LEU A 12 -9.45 -8.75 12.87
N VAL A 13 -8.87 -8.11 13.87
CA VAL A 13 -7.47 -8.30 14.26
C VAL A 13 -7.24 -9.67 14.92
N ALA A 14 -8.15 -10.10 15.81
CA ALA A 14 -7.98 -11.31 16.61
C ALA A 14 -8.02 -12.60 15.76
N ILE A 15 -8.83 -12.65 14.71
CA ILE A 15 -8.96 -13.83 13.83
C ILE A 15 -7.61 -14.21 13.20
N PRO A 16 -6.94 -13.36 12.43
CA PRO A 16 -5.64 -13.70 11.84
C PRO A 16 -4.54 -13.83 12.89
N ALA A 17 -4.56 -13.04 13.97
CA ALA A 17 -3.60 -13.16 15.07
C ALA A 17 -3.68 -14.53 15.75
N ALA A 18 -4.90 -15.03 16.05
CA ALA A 18 -5.11 -16.35 16.61
C ALA A 18 -4.67 -17.46 15.64
N GLY A 19 -4.98 -17.30 14.34
CA GLY A 19 -4.51 -18.21 13.28
C GLY A 19 -2.98 -18.25 13.18
N ALA A 20 -2.34 -17.10 13.24
CA ALA A 20 -0.87 -16.98 13.25
C ALA A 20 -0.25 -17.64 14.48
N ALA A 21 -0.79 -17.39 15.66
CA ALA A 21 -0.35 -18.00 16.91
C ALA A 21 -0.55 -19.53 16.89
N LEU A 22 -1.71 -20.01 16.47
CA LEU A 22 -2.01 -21.44 16.35
C LEU A 22 -0.97 -22.14 15.43
N LEU A 23 -0.73 -21.58 14.25
CA LEU A 23 0.24 -22.14 13.30
C LEU A 23 1.69 -21.92 13.74
N GLY A 24 1.97 -20.86 14.48
CA GLY A 24 3.30 -20.58 15.03
C GLY A 24 3.71 -21.59 16.11
N PHE A 25 2.83 -21.86 17.08
CA PHE A 25 3.16 -22.66 18.24
C PHE A 25 2.80 -24.15 18.11
N VAL A 26 1.80 -24.52 17.31
CA VAL A 26 1.35 -25.92 17.14
C VAL A 26 1.97 -26.54 15.90
N SER A 27 3.23 -26.99 16.01
CA SER A 27 4.00 -27.53 14.87
C SER A 27 3.37 -28.75 14.18
N PRO A 28 2.71 -29.71 14.84
CA PRO A 28 2.03 -30.81 14.14
C PRO A 28 0.92 -30.33 13.22
N LEU A 29 0.08 -29.43 13.71
CA LEU A 29 -1.03 -28.85 12.95
C LEU A 29 -0.52 -28.01 11.76
N ARG A 30 0.52 -27.22 11.99
CA ARG A 30 1.19 -26.43 10.96
C ARG A 30 1.67 -27.30 9.79
N ARG A 31 2.31 -28.44 10.09
CA ARG A 31 2.81 -29.36 9.06
C ARG A 31 1.70 -30.10 8.31
N ALA A 32 0.63 -30.48 9.02
CA ALA A 32 -0.46 -31.26 8.44
C ALA A 32 -1.41 -30.39 7.58
N ALA A 33 -1.81 -29.20 8.08
CA ALA A 33 -2.90 -28.41 7.50
C ALA A 33 -2.65 -26.89 7.47
N GLY A 34 -1.41 -26.42 7.68
CA GLY A 34 -1.12 -24.99 7.86
C GLY A 34 -1.61 -24.08 6.73
N ARG A 35 -1.48 -24.52 5.46
CA ARG A 35 -1.97 -23.74 4.30
C ARG A 35 -3.50 -23.65 4.26
N VAL A 36 -4.18 -24.77 4.56
CA VAL A 36 -5.65 -24.81 4.57
C VAL A 36 -6.20 -23.97 5.71
N ILE A 37 -5.61 -24.07 6.90
CA ILE A 37 -6.02 -23.28 8.07
C ILE A 37 -5.81 -21.79 7.79
N ALA A 38 -4.65 -21.38 7.26
CA ALA A 38 -4.40 -19.99 6.93
C ALA A 38 -5.40 -19.45 5.88
N LEU A 39 -5.70 -20.24 4.85
CA LEU A 39 -6.69 -19.86 3.86
C LEU A 39 -8.09 -19.73 4.46
N VAL A 40 -8.53 -20.68 5.28
CA VAL A 40 -9.84 -20.62 5.93
C VAL A 40 -9.92 -19.39 6.86
N VAL A 41 -8.90 -19.15 7.68
CA VAL A 41 -8.83 -17.97 8.57
C VAL A 41 -8.93 -16.68 7.76
N SER A 42 -8.16 -16.54 6.67
CA SER A 42 -8.19 -15.33 5.84
C SER A 42 -9.52 -15.13 5.11
N LEU A 43 -10.20 -16.22 4.69
CA LEU A 43 -11.53 -16.14 4.07
C LEU A 43 -12.62 -15.77 5.09
N VAL A 44 -12.54 -16.29 6.32
CA VAL A 44 -13.46 -15.92 7.41
C VAL A 44 -13.30 -14.43 7.74
N GLU A 45 -12.06 -13.95 7.82
CA GLU A 45 -11.80 -12.53 8.05
C GLU A 45 -12.28 -11.65 6.89
N LEU A 46 -12.08 -12.08 5.63
CA LEU A 46 -12.61 -11.37 4.47
C LEU A 46 -14.13 -11.28 4.52
N ALA A 47 -14.82 -12.38 4.83
CA ALA A 47 -16.27 -12.39 4.96
C ALA A 47 -16.76 -11.44 6.07
N LEU A 48 -16.07 -11.42 7.21
CA LEU A 48 -16.36 -10.51 8.31
C LEU A 48 -16.10 -9.04 7.92
N GLY A 49 -14.99 -8.74 7.26
CA GLY A 49 -14.68 -7.39 6.79
C GLY A 49 -15.70 -6.86 5.78
N VAL A 50 -16.15 -7.71 4.85
CA VAL A 50 -17.24 -7.39 3.93
C VAL A 50 -18.55 -7.16 4.68
N TYR A 51 -18.86 -7.95 5.70
CA TYR A 51 -20.03 -7.74 6.55
C TYR A 51 -19.97 -6.40 7.28
N VAL A 52 -18.82 -6.05 7.87
CA VAL A 52 -18.62 -4.75 8.53
C VAL A 52 -18.83 -3.59 7.54
N ALA A 53 -18.28 -3.70 6.35
CA ALA A 53 -18.43 -2.66 5.32
C ALA A 53 -19.87 -2.53 4.80
N ALA A 54 -20.61 -3.64 4.69
CA ALA A 54 -21.95 -3.64 4.11
C ALA A 54 -23.07 -3.35 5.13
N SER A 55 -22.86 -3.69 6.42
CA SER A 55 -23.95 -3.71 7.41
C SER A 55 -23.67 -2.89 8.68
N VAL A 56 -22.41 -2.57 8.96
CA VAL A 56 -22.03 -1.86 10.19
C VAL A 56 -21.58 -0.43 9.90
N PHE A 57 -20.80 -0.25 8.82
CA PHE A 57 -20.29 1.06 8.44
C PHE A 57 -21.38 1.90 7.75
N ASP A 58 -21.55 3.14 8.20
CA ASP A 58 -22.50 4.09 7.61
C ASP A 58 -21.84 4.91 6.48
N TRP A 59 -22.17 4.56 5.25
CA TRP A 59 -21.66 5.26 4.05
C TRP A 59 -22.27 6.65 3.83
N SER A 60 -23.24 7.08 4.64
CA SER A 60 -23.75 8.45 4.60
C SER A 60 -22.83 9.46 5.30
N ALA A 61 -21.94 8.97 6.19
CA ALA A 61 -20.97 9.78 6.91
C ALA A 61 -19.52 9.25 6.77
N PRO A 62 -18.99 9.10 5.55
CA PRO A 62 -17.77 8.34 5.28
C PRO A 62 -16.49 8.98 5.82
N ALA A 63 -16.46 10.29 6.08
CA ALA A 63 -15.33 10.99 6.70
C ALA A 63 -15.28 10.79 8.22
N SER A 64 -16.41 10.45 8.84
CA SER A 64 -16.46 10.25 10.29
C SER A 64 -15.74 8.99 10.70
N TYR A 65 -15.05 9.05 11.83
CA TYR A 65 -14.52 7.87 12.49
C TYR A 65 -15.66 7.03 13.06
N GLN A 66 -15.77 5.79 12.60
CA GLN A 66 -16.86 4.86 12.89
C GLN A 66 -16.33 3.53 13.41
N VAL A 67 -17.25 2.68 13.88
CA VAL A 67 -16.92 1.38 14.48
C VAL A 67 -15.92 1.55 15.63
N TYR A 68 -16.09 2.64 16.38
CA TYR A 68 -15.15 3.04 17.43
C TYR A 68 -15.18 2.08 18.63
N GLU A 69 -13.99 1.64 19.02
CA GLU A 69 -13.71 0.82 20.20
C GLU A 69 -12.54 1.44 20.98
N SER A 70 -12.62 1.47 22.31
CA SER A 70 -11.52 1.97 23.13
C SER A 70 -11.47 1.28 24.48
N HIS A 71 -10.28 0.80 24.82
CA HIS A 71 -9.97 0.19 26.12
C HIS A 71 -8.63 0.72 26.62
N LEU A 72 -8.56 1.11 27.88
CA LEU A 72 -7.30 1.56 28.47
C LEU A 72 -6.32 0.37 28.55
N TRP A 73 -5.17 0.51 27.86
CA TRP A 73 -4.17 -0.58 27.77
C TRP A 73 -3.00 -0.37 28.73
N ILE A 74 -2.32 0.78 28.65
CA ILE A 74 -1.20 1.12 29.52
C ILE A 74 -1.50 2.47 30.22
N PRO A 75 -2.20 2.42 31.40
CA PRO A 75 -2.65 3.64 32.08
C PRO A 75 -1.53 4.59 32.49
N GLN A 76 -0.34 4.02 32.82
CA GLN A 76 0.80 4.78 33.34
C GLN A 76 1.33 5.83 32.37
N ILE A 77 1.14 5.63 31.08
CA ILE A 77 1.59 6.53 30.01
C ILE A 77 0.43 6.98 29.10
N GLY A 78 -0.80 6.63 29.46
CA GLY A 78 -2.01 7.08 28.77
C GLY A 78 -2.25 6.45 27.41
N ILE A 79 -1.79 5.20 27.19
CA ILE A 79 -2.01 4.45 25.93
C ILE A 79 -3.34 3.70 26.00
N THR A 80 -4.12 3.81 24.92
CA THR A 80 -5.39 3.11 24.77
C THR A 80 -5.35 2.16 23.57
N TRP A 81 -5.89 0.96 23.72
CA TRP A 81 -6.27 0.13 22.59
C TRP A 81 -7.52 0.75 21.97
N SER A 82 -7.32 1.68 21.05
CA SER A 82 -8.42 2.38 20.39
C SER A 82 -8.34 2.14 18.88
N LEU A 83 -9.44 1.62 18.33
CA LEU A 83 -9.61 1.34 16.91
C LEU A 83 -10.83 2.10 16.39
N SER A 84 -10.73 2.63 15.18
CA SER A 84 -11.82 3.26 14.45
C SER A 84 -11.43 3.41 12.98
N VAL A 85 -12.39 3.51 12.09
CA VAL A 85 -12.14 3.67 10.66
C VAL A 85 -12.97 4.79 10.05
N THR A 86 -12.36 5.54 9.15
CA THR A 86 -13.05 6.33 8.12
C THR A 86 -13.25 5.45 6.88
N SER A 87 -13.90 5.95 5.85
CA SER A 87 -14.00 5.22 4.58
C SER A 87 -12.62 4.88 4.00
N LEU A 88 -11.62 5.77 4.11
CA LEU A 88 -10.26 5.48 3.66
C LEU A 88 -9.66 4.30 4.46
N GLY A 89 -9.73 4.34 5.78
CA GLY A 89 -9.24 3.25 6.64
C GLY A 89 -9.93 1.93 6.33
N LEU A 90 -11.26 1.91 6.21
CA LEU A 90 -12.03 0.72 5.89
C LEU A 90 -11.68 0.15 4.51
N VAL A 91 -11.54 0.99 3.48
CA VAL A 91 -11.15 0.58 2.13
C VAL A 91 -9.75 -0.03 2.13
N MET A 92 -8.81 0.51 2.91
CA MET A 92 -7.46 -0.06 3.05
C MET A 92 -7.47 -1.39 3.82
N VAL A 93 -8.30 -1.54 4.86
CA VAL A 93 -8.53 -2.83 5.52
C VAL A 93 -9.08 -3.85 4.53
N LEU A 94 -10.11 -3.49 3.75
CA LEU A 94 -10.69 -4.38 2.74
C LEU A 94 -9.67 -4.80 1.68
N LEU A 95 -8.82 -3.89 1.20
CA LEU A 95 -7.74 -4.22 0.26
C LEU A 95 -6.77 -5.24 0.88
N ALA A 96 -6.37 -5.02 2.15
CA ALA A 96 -5.44 -5.90 2.85
C ALA A 96 -6.01 -7.32 3.00
N ILE A 97 -7.23 -7.44 3.53
CA ILE A 97 -7.86 -8.75 3.77
C ILE A 97 -8.29 -9.45 2.47
N ALA A 98 -8.52 -8.72 1.37
CA ALA A 98 -8.84 -9.32 0.07
C ALA A 98 -7.60 -9.90 -0.63
N LEU A 99 -6.43 -9.28 -0.50
CA LEU A 99 -5.22 -9.76 -1.15
C LEU A 99 -4.60 -10.98 -0.47
N VAL A 100 -4.78 -11.16 0.85
CA VAL A 100 -4.15 -12.28 1.59
C VAL A 100 -4.62 -13.66 1.11
N PRO A 101 -5.91 -13.99 0.97
CA PRO A 101 -6.32 -15.30 0.42
C PRO A 101 -5.80 -15.51 -0.99
N LEU A 102 -5.72 -14.49 -1.83
CA LEU A 102 -5.15 -14.59 -3.18
C LEU A 102 -3.66 -14.93 -3.14
N VAL A 103 -2.90 -14.32 -2.24
CA VAL A 103 -1.48 -14.62 -2.03
C VAL A 103 -1.28 -16.06 -1.52
N LEU A 104 -2.11 -16.52 -0.58
CA LEU A 104 -2.04 -17.88 -0.06
C LEU A 104 -2.36 -18.92 -1.15
N ILE A 105 -3.36 -18.66 -2.00
CA ILE A 105 -3.69 -19.51 -3.13
C ILE A 105 -2.60 -19.46 -4.21
N ALA A 106 -2.06 -18.27 -4.52
CA ALA A 106 -1.01 -18.09 -5.52
C ALA A 106 0.26 -18.89 -5.18
N GLY A 107 0.67 -18.87 -3.91
CA GLY A 107 1.85 -19.57 -3.39
C GLY A 107 1.61 -21.03 -2.98
N TRP A 108 0.49 -21.66 -3.37
CA TRP A 108 0.11 -22.99 -2.87
C TRP A 108 1.13 -24.08 -3.16
N ASP A 109 1.81 -24.02 -4.31
CA ASP A 109 2.84 -25.01 -4.73
C ASP A 109 4.27 -24.58 -4.39
N GLU A 110 4.44 -23.49 -3.67
CA GLU A 110 5.75 -23.08 -3.21
C GLU A 110 6.18 -23.98 -2.05
N ASP A 111 7.02 -25.00 -2.36
CA ASP A 111 7.45 -25.98 -1.38
C ASP A 111 8.54 -25.43 -0.46
N ASP A 112 8.22 -25.45 0.84
CA ASP A 112 9.19 -25.44 1.94
C ASP A 112 9.17 -26.86 2.54
N ALA A 113 9.94 -27.76 1.98
CA ALA A 113 9.98 -29.15 2.42
C ALA A 113 10.33 -29.31 3.91
N ALA A 114 11.07 -28.33 4.48
CA ALA A 114 11.51 -28.36 5.87
C ALA A 114 10.54 -27.71 6.88
N ASP A 115 9.67 -26.77 6.45
CA ASP A 115 8.87 -25.97 7.40
C ASP A 115 7.49 -25.58 6.83
N ARG A 116 6.79 -26.58 6.30
CA ARG A 116 5.43 -26.42 5.73
C ARG A 116 4.51 -25.72 6.73
N GLY A 117 3.90 -24.63 6.30
CA GLY A 117 2.93 -23.85 7.08
C GLY A 117 3.50 -22.70 7.92
N ALA A 118 4.81 -22.55 8.07
CA ALA A 118 5.37 -21.41 8.80
C ALA A 118 5.26 -20.10 8.01
N TYR A 119 5.45 -20.13 6.69
CA TYR A 119 5.20 -18.97 5.84
C TYR A 119 3.73 -18.49 5.91
N PRO A 120 2.70 -19.35 5.79
CA PRO A 120 1.32 -18.94 6.02
C PRO A 120 1.05 -18.33 7.41
N ALA A 121 1.73 -18.81 8.47
CA ALA A 121 1.61 -18.20 9.80
C ALA A 121 2.13 -16.75 9.81
N LEU A 122 3.25 -16.47 9.14
CA LEU A 122 3.79 -15.12 8.99
C LEU A 122 2.86 -14.22 8.15
N VAL A 123 2.23 -14.77 7.12
CA VAL A 123 1.21 -14.05 6.32
C VAL A 123 0.03 -13.63 7.19
N LEU A 124 -0.51 -14.52 8.03
CA LEU A 124 -1.60 -14.18 8.96
C LEU A 124 -1.17 -13.17 10.03
N ALA A 125 0.06 -13.30 10.57
CA ALA A 125 0.57 -12.30 11.52
C ALA A 125 0.67 -10.91 10.87
N LEU A 126 1.15 -10.87 9.63
CA LEU A 126 1.23 -9.64 8.86
C LEU A 126 -0.16 -9.05 8.59
N GLN A 127 -1.16 -9.91 8.28
CA GLN A 127 -2.55 -9.51 8.07
C GLN A 127 -3.13 -8.84 9.32
N ALA A 128 -2.90 -9.40 10.50
CA ALA A 128 -3.34 -8.80 11.76
C ALA A 128 -2.75 -7.39 11.94
N PHE A 129 -1.45 -7.21 11.71
CA PHE A 129 -0.82 -5.88 11.81
C PHE A 129 -1.34 -4.89 10.77
N MET A 130 -1.61 -5.32 9.53
CA MET A 130 -2.21 -4.46 8.52
C MET A 130 -3.56 -3.91 8.95
N VAL A 131 -4.43 -4.76 9.51
CA VAL A 131 -5.74 -4.32 10.02
C VAL A 131 -5.58 -3.33 11.18
N VAL A 132 -4.70 -3.62 12.16
CA VAL A 132 -4.42 -2.69 13.26
C VAL A 132 -3.98 -1.33 12.72
N ILE A 133 -3.03 -1.27 11.80
CA ILE A 133 -2.46 -0.02 11.30
C ILE A 133 -3.52 0.86 10.62
N PHE A 134 -4.37 0.27 9.75
CA PHE A 134 -5.40 1.03 9.04
C PHE A 134 -6.63 1.38 9.90
N ALA A 135 -6.78 0.72 11.06
CA ALA A 135 -7.86 0.98 12.00
C ALA A 135 -7.39 1.69 13.29
N ALA A 136 -6.10 1.93 13.48
CA ALA A 136 -5.58 2.54 14.70
C ALA A 136 -6.15 3.95 14.92
N TYR A 137 -6.74 4.17 16.09
CA TYR A 137 -7.23 5.46 16.56
C TYR A 137 -6.40 6.02 17.73
N ASP A 138 -5.32 5.32 18.06
CA ASP A 138 -4.29 5.73 19.01
C ASP A 138 -2.93 5.70 18.29
N LEU A 139 -2.19 6.80 18.36
CA LEU A 139 -0.91 6.98 17.65
C LEU A 139 0.13 5.95 18.07
N THR A 140 0.14 5.52 19.33
CA THR A 140 1.05 4.48 19.83
C THR A 140 0.67 3.08 19.35
N VAL A 141 -0.63 2.77 19.27
CA VAL A 141 -1.11 1.51 18.68
C VAL A 141 -0.73 1.42 17.20
N PHE A 142 -0.89 2.52 16.46
CA PHE A 142 -0.40 2.63 15.09
C PHE A 142 1.11 2.32 15.02
N TYR A 143 1.91 2.98 15.86
CA TYR A 143 3.36 2.82 15.90
C TYR A 143 3.79 1.39 16.25
N PHE A 144 3.20 0.78 17.30
CA PHE A 144 3.52 -0.59 17.67
C PHE A 144 3.26 -1.59 16.54
N ALA A 145 2.13 -1.48 15.86
CA ALA A 145 1.84 -2.34 14.72
C ALA A 145 2.75 -2.05 13.53
N PHE A 146 3.09 -0.77 13.29
CA PHE A 146 4.02 -0.33 12.25
C PHE A 146 5.43 -0.92 12.43
N GLU A 147 5.93 -1.03 13.66
CA GLU A 147 7.22 -1.66 13.95
C GLU A 147 7.11 -3.20 14.01
N ALA A 148 6.05 -3.73 14.64
CA ALA A 148 5.92 -5.17 14.84
C ALA A 148 5.79 -5.94 13.51
N MET A 149 5.18 -5.33 12.46
CA MET A 149 5.07 -5.96 11.14
C MET A 149 6.43 -6.18 10.45
N LEU A 150 7.50 -5.51 10.89
CA LEU A 150 8.83 -5.71 10.32
C LEU A 150 9.36 -7.12 10.60
N VAL A 151 9.00 -7.72 11.72
CA VAL A 151 9.45 -9.07 12.10
C VAL A 151 8.97 -10.14 11.12
N PRO A 152 7.65 -10.31 10.86
CA PRO A 152 7.20 -11.28 9.86
C PRO A 152 7.77 -10.99 8.47
N LEU A 153 7.87 -9.72 8.05
CA LEU A 153 8.45 -9.37 6.75
C LEU A 153 9.93 -9.72 6.64
N TYR A 154 10.72 -9.41 7.65
CA TYR A 154 12.14 -9.77 7.68
C TYR A 154 12.34 -11.28 7.48
N LEU A 155 11.52 -12.10 8.16
CA LEU A 155 11.55 -13.55 8.03
C LEU A 155 11.04 -14.00 6.65
N MET A 156 9.99 -13.38 6.12
CA MET A 156 9.45 -13.70 4.80
C MET A 156 10.44 -13.40 3.68
N ILE A 157 11.23 -12.34 3.79
CA ILE A 157 12.27 -11.96 2.82
C ILE A 157 13.54 -12.82 3.01
N GLY A 158 14.08 -12.86 4.23
CA GLY A 158 15.37 -13.47 4.49
C GLY A 158 15.33 -15.00 4.47
N ARG A 159 14.34 -15.60 5.14
CA ARG A 159 14.25 -17.07 5.27
C ARG A 159 13.48 -17.71 4.11
N TYR A 160 12.38 -17.11 3.68
CA TYR A 160 11.45 -17.69 2.70
C TYR A 160 11.57 -17.06 1.30
N GLY A 161 12.49 -16.15 1.08
CA GLY A 161 12.76 -15.54 -0.21
C GLY A 161 13.33 -16.52 -1.24
N VAL A 162 13.51 -16.04 -2.47
CA VAL A 162 14.05 -16.80 -3.61
C VAL A 162 15.51 -16.44 -3.88
N GLY A 163 16.23 -17.33 -4.59
CA GLY A 163 17.61 -17.10 -4.98
C GLY A 163 18.63 -17.37 -3.88
N ASP A 164 19.80 -16.74 -3.98
CA ASP A 164 20.94 -16.94 -3.10
C ASP A 164 20.69 -16.49 -1.65
N GLU A 165 21.14 -17.27 -0.67
CA GLU A 165 20.93 -17.02 0.75
C GLU A 165 21.58 -15.70 1.22
N ALA A 166 22.81 -15.42 0.77
CA ALA A 166 23.50 -14.18 1.12
C ALA A 166 22.79 -12.95 0.56
N ALA A 167 22.26 -13.04 -0.67
CA ALA A 167 21.47 -11.97 -1.29
C ALA A 167 20.15 -11.72 -0.52
N ARG A 168 19.45 -12.80 -0.10
CA ARG A 168 18.22 -12.69 0.71
C ARG A 168 18.47 -12.01 2.05
N HIS A 169 19.53 -12.45 2.78
CA HIS A 169 19.88 -11.87 4.07
C HIS A 169 20.29 -10.39 3.94
N LYS A 170 21.07 -10.05 2.90
CA LYS A 170 21.44 -8.65 2.62
C LYS A 170 20.23 -7.76 2.35
N ALA A 171 19.31 -8.23 1.53
CA ALA A 171 18.09 -7.48 1.20
C ALA A 171 17.16 -7.35 2.42
N ALA A 172 16.96 -8.43 3.19
CA ALA A 172 16.18 -8.41 4.42
C ALA A 172 16.77 -7.44 5.46
N MET A 173 18.08 -7.44 5.62
CA MET A 173 18.79 -6.52 6.54
C MET A 173 18.65 -5.07 6.05
N LYS A 174 18.82 -4.82 4.75
CA LYS A 174 18.63 -3.48 4.17
C LYS A 174 17.20 -2.98 4.40
N PHE A 175 16.19 -3.80 4.13
CA PHE A 175 14.78 -3.49 4.41
C PHE A 175 14.58 -3.14 5.89
N LEU A 176 15.09 -3.99 6.81
CA LEU A 176 14.94 -3.80 8.25
C LEU A 176 15.59 -2.50 8.72
N LEU A 177 16.84 -2.23 8.30
CA LEU A 177 17.57 -1.04 8.72
C LEU A 177 16.91 0.26 8.23
N TYR A 178 16.45 0.30 6.96
CA TYR A 178 15.70 1.46 6.45
C TYR A 178 14.41 1.69 7.24
N SER A 179 13.60 0.64 7.41
CA SER A 179 12.32 0.75 8.10
C SER A 179 12.49 1.09 9.58
N LEU A 180 13.41 0.42 10.28
CA LEU A 180 13.70 0.68 11.70
C LEU A 180 14.25 2.09 11.92
N PHE A 181 15.13 2.58 11.04
CA PHE A 181 15.63 3.96 11.13
C PHE A 181 14.46 4.96 11.04
N GLY A 182 13.57 4.81 10.05
CA GLY A 182 12.40 5.65 9.91
C GLY A 182 11.48 5.59 11.14
N GLY A 183 11.22 4.39 11.63
CA GLY A 183 10.38 4.18 12.81
C GLY A 183 10.97 4.76 14.10
N LEU A 184 12.30 4.66 14.31
CA LEU A 184 12.95 5.28 15.47
C LEU A 184 12.89 6.82 15.41
N VAL A 185 13.00 7.41 14.21
CA VAL A 185 12.80 8.86 14.04
C VAL A 185 11.34 9.24 14.36
N MET A 186 10.37 8.45 13.89
CA MET A 186 8.94 8.64 14.21
C MET A 186 8.67 8.49 15.71
N LEU A 187 9.32 7.53 16.39
CA LEU A 187 9.21 7.38 17.85
C LEU A 187 9.67 8.64 18.58
N GLY A 188 10.76 9.27 18.13
CA GLY A 188 11.19 10.55 18.66
C GLY A 188 10.11 11.63 18.55
N GLY A 189 9.41 11.69 17.41
CA GLY A 189 8.25 12.55 17.20
C GLY A 189 7.07 12.21 18.13
N ILE A 190 6.78 10.93 18.32
CA ILE A 190 5.71 10.47 19.23
C ILE A 190 6.00 10.85 20.69
N LEU A 191 7.25 10.69 21.14
CA LEU A 191 7.65 11.10 22.48
C LEU A 191 7.55 12.63 22.66
N TYR A 192 7.86 13.37 21.60
CA TYR A 192 7.67 14.82 21.60
C TYR A 192 6.20 15.22 21.69
N VAL A 193 5.33 14.55 20.90
CA VAL A 193 3.86 14.72 20.97
C VAL A 193 3.34 14.40 22.37
N TRP A 194 3.81 13.31 22.99
CA TRP A 194 3.44 12.95 24.36
C TRP A 194 3.80 14.06 25.36
N ALA A 195 5.01 14.61 25.27
CA ALA A 195 5.45 15.68 26.18
C ALA A 195 4.57 16.93 26.05
N ILE A 196 4.16 17.29 24.85
CA ILE A 196 3.25 18.42 24.59
C ILE A 196 1.85 18.15 25.12
N ALA A 197 1.31 16.96 24.83
CA ALA A 197 -0.02 16.56 25.27
C ALA A 197 -0.09 16.49 26.80
N TYR A 198 0.94 15.97 27.46
CA TYR A 198 1.03 15.90 28.92
C TYR A 198 1.08 17.29 29.56
N GLN A 199 1.78 18.26 28.95
CA GLN A 199 1.81 19.65 29.42
C GLN A 199 0.47 20.37 29.23
N ALA A 200 -0.21 20.11 28.10
CA ALA A 200 -1.49 20.76 27.78
C ALA A 200 -2.65 20.19 28.63
N TYR A 201 -2.63 18.90 28.93
CA TYR A 201 -3.70 18.17 29.60
C TYR A 201 -3.16 17.27 30.74
N PRO A 202 -2.61 17.85 31.85
CA PRO A 202 -1.92 17.06 32.90
C PRO A 202 -2.84 16.06 33.62
N ASP A 203 -4.13 16.33 33.63
CA ASP A 203 -5.14 15.45 34.28
C ASP A 203 -5.78 14.45 33.30
N ALA A 204 -5.37 14.43 32.04
CA ALA A 204 -5.93 13.49 31.07
C ALA A 204 -5.43 12.06 31.32
N SER A 205 -6.31 11.10 31.13
CA SER A 205 -5.98 9.67 31.23
C SER A 205 -5.41 9.08 29.93
N THR A 206 -5.45 9.83 28.82
CA THR A 206 -5.03 9.40 27.47
C THR A 206 -4.34 10.56 26.76
N PHE A 207 -3.23 10.27 26.04
CA PHE A 207 -2.41 11.30 25.39
C PHE A 207 -2.19 11.08 23.89
N PHE A 208 -2.64 9.95 23.34
CA PHE A 208 -2.30 9.53 21.98
C PHE A 208 -3.52 9.30 21.08
N ARG A 209 -4.72 9.57 21.58
CA ARG A 209 -5.94 9.41 20.79
C ARG A 209 -6.02 10.48 19.71
N MET A 210 -6.48 10.07 18.53
CA MET A 210 -6.53 10.91 17.34
C MET A 210 -7.43 12.14 17.50
N ASP A 211 -8.57 12.04 18.21
CA ASP A 211 -9.45 13.19 18.50
C ASP A 211 -8.73 14.28 19.30
N MET A 212 -8.05 13.90 20.38
CA MET A 212 -7.29 14.84 21.21
C MET A 212 -6.12 15.47 20.45
N LEU A 213 -5.38 14.66 19.67
CA LEU A 213 -4.26 15.16 18.87
C LEU A 213 -4.72 16.08 17.74
N ALA A 214 -5.88 15.81 17.14
CA ALA A 214 -6.48 16.66 16.11
C ALA A 214 -6.98 18.02 16.63
N GLU A 215 -7.26 18.14 17.92
CA GLU A 215 -7.55 19.43 18.57
C GLU A 215 -6.26 20.17 18.98
N LEU A 216 -5.27 19.44 19.48
CA LEU A 216 -4.05 20.03 20.06
C LEU A 216 -3.03 20.48 19.01
N LEU A 217 -2.64 19.58 18.10
CA LEU A 217 -1.49 19.80 17.21
C LEU A 217 -1.73 20.88 16.14
N PRO A 218 -2.90 21.01 15.50
CA PRO A 218 -3.15 22.06 14.52
C PRO A 218 -3.08 23.48 15.10
N THR A 219 -3.32 23.63 16.42
CA THR A 219 -3.23 24.90 17.13
C THR A 219 -1.86 25.16 17.75
N ALA A 220 -0.95 24.18 17.71
CA ALA A 220 0.41 24.29 18.21
C ALA A 220 1.26 25.22 17.33
N PRO A 221 2.33 25.84 17.89
CA PRO A 221 3.26 26.66 17.12
C PRO A 221 3.82 25.94 15.88
N ASP A 222 4.11 26.70 14.81
CA ASP A 222 4.62 26.16 13.54
C ASP A 222 5.88 25.29 13.71
N THR A 223 6.75 25.66 14.65
CA THR A 223 7.96 24.88 14.96
C THR A 223 7.63 23.50 15.52
N VAL A 224 6.61 23.41 16.37
CA VAL A 224 6.12 22.13 16.93
C VAL A 224 5.54 21.27 15.83
N GLN A 225 4.63 21.84 15.02
CA GLN A 225 4.04 21.14 13.89
C GLN A 225 5.13 20.65 12.92
N MET A 226 6.14 21.47 12.62
CA MET A 226 7.22 21.11 11.70
C MET A 226 8.09 19.95 12.25
N VAL A 227 8.42 19.94 13.55
CA VAL A 227 9.16 18.82 14.16
C VAL A 227 8.38 17.52 14.07
N VAL A 228 7.09 17.53 14.41
CA VAL A 228 6.20 16.35 14.30
C VAL A 228 6.08 15.91 12.84
N PHE A 229 5.82 16.85 11.94
CA PHE A 229 5.71 16.58 10.50
C PHE A 229 6.97 15.90 9.95
N VAL A 230 8.16 16.46 10.19
CA VAL A 230 9.41 15.95 9.64
C VAL A 230 9.72 14.55 10.19
N THR A 231 9.55 14.32 11.50
CA THR A 231 9.82 13.02 12.11
C THR A 231 8.89 11.92 11.58
N PHE A 232 7.62 12.22 11.35
CA PHE A 232 6.65 11.29 10.76
C PHE A 232 6.92 11.11 9.26
N MET A 233 7.19 12.20 8.56
CA MET A 233 7.44 12.20 7.13
C MET A 233 8.67 11.36 6.74
N VAL A 234 9.75 11.35 7.54
CA VAL A 234 10.92 10.48 7.31
C VAL A 234 10.50 9.01 7.29
N ALA A 235 9.72 8.57 8.28
CA ALA A 235 9.23 7.18 8.32
C ALA A 235 8.33 6.86 7.12
N PHE A 236 7.41 7.76 6.79
CA PHE A 236 6.46 7.53 5.70
C PHE A 236 7.09 7.64 4.31
N ALA A 237 8.09 8.51 4.12
CA ALA A 237 8.85 8.59 2.87
C ALA A 237 9.70 7.32 2.61
N ILE A 238 10.24 6.70 3.66
CA ILE A 238 10.91 5.40 3.56
C ILE A 238 9.88 4.32 3.21
N LYS A 239 8.73 4.32 3.87
CA LYS A 239 7.70 3.30 3.70
C LYS A 239 6.99 3.40 2.35
N ALA A 240 6.60 4.60 1.93
CA ALA A 240 6.09 4.89 0.59
C ALA A 240 7.26 5.21 -0.36
N PRO A 241 8.06 4.26 -0.75
CA PRO A 241 9.44 4.31 -1.23
C PRO A 241 9.74 5.52 -2.13
N MET A 242 9.88 6.70 -1.53
CA MET A 242 10.19 7.95 -2.24
C MET A 242 11.68 8.08 -2.53
N VAL A 243 12.02 8.73 -3.61
CA VAL A 243 13.41 9.15 -3.86
C VAL A 243 13.80 10.23 -2.82
N PRO A 244 14.98 10.12 -2.14
CA PRO A 244 16.09 9.18 -2.39
C PRO A 244 16.06 7.91 -1.54
N VAL A 245 15.08 7.70 -0.67
CA VAL A 245 15.07 6.61 0.33
C VAL A 245 14.38 5.31 -0.15
N HIS A 246 14.20 5.13 -1.45
CA HIS A 246 13.48 4.03 -2.09
C HIS A 246 14.32 2.76 -2.33
N THR A 247 15.65 2.83 -2.20
CA THR A 247 16.57 1.80 -2.76
C THR A 247 16.47 0.43 -2.10
N TRP A 248 15.81 0.32 -0.97
CA TRP A 248 15.55 -0.95 -0.29
C TRP A 248 14.52 -1.81 -1.02
N LEU A 249 13.52 -1.17 -1.67
CA LEU A 249 12.39 -1.88 -2.29
C LEU A 249 12.80 -2.74 -3.49
N PRO A 250 13.54 -2.26 -4.50
CA PRO A 250 13.96 -3.10 -5.62
C PRO A 250 14.87 -4.27 -5.23
N ASP A 251 15.73 -4.09 -4.24
CA ASP A 251 16.59 -5.15 -3.73
C ASP A 251 15.76 -6.22 -2.98
N THR A 252 14.73 -5.79 -2.25
CA THR A 252 13.79 -6.69 -1.58
C THR A 252 12.95 -7.48 -2.59
N ALA A 253 12.37 -6.80 -3.59
CA ALA A 253 11.51 -7.43 -4.59
C ALA A 253 12.25 -8.49 -5.42
N ALA A 254 13.54 -8.30 -5.69
CA ALA A 254 14.37 -9.26 -6.42
C ALA A 254 14.51 -10.60 -5.72
N VAL A 255 14.42 -10.63 -4.39
CA VAL A 255 14.63 -11.85 -3.59
C VAL A 255 13.38 -12.31 -2.84
N ALA A 256 12.36 -11.47 -2.69
CA ALA A 256 11.12 -11.85 -2.03
C ALA A 256 10.30 -12.82 -2.90
N ARG A 257 9.53 -13.71 -2.26
CA ARG A 257 8.50 -14.46 -2.99
C ARG A 257 7.49 -13.51 -3.62
N PRO A 258 6.90 -13.85 -4.76
CA PRO A 258 5.88 -13.01 -5.41
C PRO A 258 4.75 -12.60 -4.45
N GLY A 259 4.24 -13.53 -3.64
CA GLY A 259 3.23 -13.24 -2.62
C GLY A 259 3.70 -12.28 -1.53
N THR A 260 4.96 -12.36 -1.10
CA THR A 260 5.55 -11.38 -0.16
C THR A 260 5.60 -9.98 -0.80
N SER A 261 6.03 -9.89 -2.06
CA SER A 261 6.07 -8.62 -2.80
C SER A 261 4.66 -8.03 -3.00
N VAL A 262 3.64 -8.87 -3.22
CA VAL A 262 2.23 -8.44 -3.28
C VAL A 262 1.80 -7.79 -1.97
N LEU A 263 2.04 -8.42 -0.83
CA LEU A 263 1.64 -7.85 0.47
C LEU A 263 2.46 -6.61 0.80
N LEU A 264 3.76 -6.63 0.53
CA LEU A 264 4.65 -5.50 0.78
C LEU A 264 4.24 -4.27 -0.03
N VAL A 265 4.23 -4.40 -1.37
CA VAL A 265 3.99 -3.26 -2.26
C VAL A 265 2.50 -2.99 -2.46
N GLY A 266 1.67 -4.03 -2.51
CA GLY A 266 0.22 -3.93 -2.69
C GLY A 266 -0.50 -3.30 -1.50
N VAL A 267 -0.01 -3.49 -0.26
CA VAL A 267 -0.67 -3.03 0.96
C VAL A 267 0.26 -2.22 1.86
N LEU A 268 1.39 -2.79 2.29
CA LEU A 268 2.19 -2.22 3.38
C LEU A 268 2.88 -0.90 3.02
N ASP A 269 3.30 -0.72 1.78
CA ASP A 269 3.88 0.55 1.35
C ASP A 269 2.84 1.69 1.36
N LYS A 270 1.53 1.37 1.23
CA LYS A 270 0.43 2.34 1.38
C LYS A 270 0.25 2.86 2.80
N ILE A 271 0.83 2.20 3.80
CA ILE A 271 0.88 2.74 5.17
C ILE A 271 1.61 4.08 5.18
N GLY A 272 2.65 4.24 4.34
CA GLY A 272 3.32 5.52 4.16
C GLY A 272 2.38 6.62 3.67
N THR A 273 1.67 6.38 2.57
CA THR A 273 0.70 7.36 2.03
C THR A 273 -0.51 7.55 2.93
N PHE A 274 -0.99 6.49 3.59
CA PHE A 274 -2.04 6.57 4.61
C PHE A 274 -1.62 7.45 5.79
N GLY A 275 -0.42 7.24 6.33
CA GLY A 275 0.13 8.06 7.41
C GLY A 275 0.39 9.51 7.01
N MET A 276 0.82 9.78 5.76
CA MET A 276 0.93 11.14 5.23
C MET A 276 -0.43 11.86 5.27
N ILE A 277 -1.53 11.18 4.94
CA ILE A 277 -2.88 11.76 4.97
C ILE A 277 -3.37 11.92 6.40
N THR A 278 -3.36 10.86 7.21
CA THR A 278 -4.02 10.81 8.52
C THR A 278 -3.19 11.43 9.65
N LEU A 279 -1.87 11.40 9.54
CA LEU A 279 -0.98 11.90 10.60
C LEU A 279 -0.25 13.20 10.19
N CYS A 280 0.18 13.34 8.93
CA CYS A 280 0.87 14.57 8.52
C CYS A 280 -0.11 15.68 8.10
N LEU A 281 -1.06 15.41 7.18
CA LEU A 281 -2.01 16.45 6.76
C LEU A 281 -3.00 16.82 7.86
N GLN A 282 -3.54 15.82 8.56
CA GLN A 282 -4.60 16.04 9.55
C GLN A 282 -4.06 16.66 10.85
N LEU A 283 -2.92 16.18 11.36
CA LEU A 283 -2.40 16.62 12.66
C LEU A 283 -1.48 17.84 12.56
N THR A 284 -0.80 18.06 11.42
CA THR A 284 0.17 19.14 11.26
C THR A 284 -0.07 19.95 9.97
N PRO A 285 -1.28 20.51 9.80
CA PRO A 285 -1.65 21.17 8.55
C PRO A 285 -0.76 22.38 8.21
N GLY A 286 -0.31 23.17 9.20
CA GLY A 286 0.59 24.31 8.99
C GLY A 286 1.94 23.87 8.43
N ALA A 287 2.52 22.81 8.99
CA ALA A 287 3.77 22.23 8.50
C ALA A 287 3.60 21.61 7.10
N ALA A 288 2.49 20.94 6.83
CA ALA A 288 2.19 20.36 5.52
C ALA A 288 2.12 21.43 4.42
N VAL A 289 1.49 22.58 4.71
CA VAL A 289 1.45 23.74 3.79
C VAL A 289 2.85 24.30 3.56
N SER A 290 3.66 24.45 4.61
CA SER A 290 5.03 24.97 4.51
C SER A 290 5.96 24.02 3.73
N ALA A 291 5.80 22.71 3.89
CA ALA A 291 6.59 21.69 3.20
C ALA A 291 6.08 21.35 1.78
N LYS A 292 4.91 21.84 1.39
CA LYS A 292 4.20 21.53 0.15
C LYS A 292 5.11 21.43 -1.08
N TRP A 293 5.85 22.50 -1.37
CA TRP A 293 6.66 22.55 -2.59
C TRP A 293 7.83 21.57 -2.58
N VAL A 294 8.45 21.36 -1.43
CA VAL A 294 9.52 20.37 -1.27
C VAL A 294 8.97 18.98 -1.53
N MET A 295 7.82 18.66 -0.95
CA MET A 295 7.16 17.35 -1.13
C MET A 295 6.73 17.12 -2.57
N CYS A 296 6.15 18.13 -3.24
CA CYS A 296 5.75 18.03 -4.64
C CYS A 296 6.95 17.84 -5.58
N VAL A 297 8.06 18.54 -5.35
CA VAL A 297 9.28 18.36 -6.15
C VAL A 297 9.86 16.96 -5.95
N LEU A 298 9.97 16.46 -4.72
CA LEU A 298 10.43 15.09 -4.44
C LEU A 298 9.49 14.04 -5.05
N ALA A 299 8.19 14.30 -5.06
CA ALA A 299 7.21 13.45 -5.70
C ALA A 299 7.42 13.36 -7.22
N VAL A 300 7.60 14.49 -7.90
CA VAL A 300 7.89 14.54 -9.34
C VAL A 300 9.24 13.86 -9.65
N ILE A 301 10.27 14.09 -8.83
CA ILE A 301 11.54 13.38 -8.98
C ILE A 301 11.32 11.87 -8.85
N SER A 302 10.48 11.41 -7.90
CA SER A 302 10.17 10.00 -7.72
C SER A 302 9.42 9.42 -8.92
N ILE A 303 8.48 10.17 -9.52
CA ILE A 303 7.78 9.78 -10.75
C ILE A 303 8.79 9.52 -11.87
N LEU A 304 9.62 10.50 -12.16
CA LEU A 304 10.55 10.45 -13.30
C LEU A 304 11.67 9.45 -13.06
N TRP A 305 12.32 9.50 -11.89
CA TRP A 305 13.42 8.60 -11.55
C TRP A 305 12.96 7.15 -11.48
N GLY A 306 11.84 6.88 -10.80
CA GLY A 306 11.28 5.52 -10.69
C GLY A 306 11.00 4.93 -12.07
N GLY A 307 10.38 5.71 -12.97
CA GLY A 307 10.08 5.29 -14.34
C GLY A 307 11.35 5.05 -15.17
N LEU A 308 12.33 5.94 -15.11
CA LEU A 308 13.61 5.77 -15.81
C LEU A 308 14.39 4.58 -15.28
N ALA A 309 14.44 4.40 -13.96
CA ALA A 309 15.10 3.26 -13.34
C ALA A 309 14.42 1.93 -13.68
N ALA A 310 13.09 1.89 -13.81
CA ALA A 310 12.35 0.73 -14.29
C ALA A 310 12.76 0.35 -15.72
N ASN A 311 12.85 1.33 -16.63
CA ASN A 311 13.30 1.08 -18.02
C ASN A 311 14.72 0.52 -18.10
N GLY A 312 15.59 0.83 -17.14
CA GLY A 312 16.97 0.34 -17.09
C GLY A 312 17.12 -1.09 -16.52
N GLN A 313 16.04 -1.73 -16.05
CA GLN A 313 16.13 -3.06 -15.43
C GLN A 313 16.16 -4.18 -16.47
N ASN A 314 16.95 -5.22 -16.16
CA ASN A 314 16.87 -6.51 -16.86
C ASN A 314 16.13 -7.57 -16.01
N ASP A 315 16.05 -7.38 -14.72
CA ASP A 315 15.31 -8.22 -13.78
C ASP A 315 13.84 -7.77 -13.74
N ILE A 316 12.91 -8.70 -14.01
CA ILE A 316 11.48 -8.41 -14.13
C ILE A 316 10.85 -8.03 -12.77
N MET A 317 11.33 -8.60 -11.66
CA MET A 317 10.82 -8.27 -10.32
C MET A 317 11.30 -6.88 -9.87
N ARG A 318 12.56 -6.53 -10.19
CA ARG A 318 13.08 -5.17 -9.96
C ARG A 318 12.37 -4.14 -10.83
N LEU A 319 12.09 -4.46 -12.10
CA LEU A 319 11.31 -3.60 -12.98
C LEU A 319 9.97 -3.27 -12.34
N VAL A 320 9.19 -4.30 -11.96
CA VAL A 320 7.87 -4.12 -11.33
C VAL A 320 7.96 -3.30 -10.04
N SER A 321 9.01 -3.45 -9.24
CA SER A 321 9.19 -2.66 -8.02
C SER A 321 9.52 -1.19 -8.30
N TYR A 322 10.33 -0.89 -9.33
CA TYR A 322 10.62 0.51 -9.72
C TYR A 322 9.41 1.22 -10.33
N THR A 323 8.50 0.50 -11.02
CA THR A 323 7.23 1.11 -11.44
C THR A 323 6.44 1.61 -10.24
N SER A 324 6.48 0.90 -9.12
CA SER A 324 5.82 1.31 -7.88
C SER A 324 6.43 2.59 -7.29
N VAL A 325 7.76 2.76 -7.34
CA VAL A 325 8.41 4.03 -6.91
C VAL A 325 7.83 5.22 -7.71
N SER A 326 7.62 5.05 -9.00
CA SER A 326 6.97 6.08 -9.85
C SER A 326 5.53 6.34 -9.42
N HIS A 327 4.73 5.29 -9.20
CA HIS A 327 3.32 5.42 -8.79
C HIS A 327 3.16 6.04 -7.40
N PHE A 328 4.05 5.72 -6.45
CA PHE A 328 4.07 6.42 -5.15
C PHE A 328 4.39 7.90 -5.31
N GLY A 329 5.21 8.28 -6.28
CA GLY A 329 5.41 9.68 -6.64
C GLY A 329 4.09 10.39 -7.01
N PHE A 330 3.22 9.77 -7.83
CA PHE A 330 1.89 10.32 -8.13
C PHE A 330 1.01 10.42 -6.88
N MET A 331 1.00 9.40 -6.02
CA MET A 331 0.23 9.45 -4.77
C MET A 331 0.70 10.60 -3.88
N VAL A 332 2.01 10.75 -3.67
CA VAL A 332 2.57 11.82 -2.83
C VAL A 332 2.32 13.20 -3.44
N LEU A 333 2.43 13.35 -4.76
CA LEU A 333 2.06 14.58 -5.44
C LEU A 333 0.60 14.95 -5.16
N GLY A 334 -0.33 13.98 -5.30
CA GLY A 334 -1.74 14.18 -5.03
C GLY A 334 -2.06 14.53 -3.58
N ILE A 335 -1.28 13.98 -2.63
CA ILE A 335 -1.43 14.26 -1.19
C ILE A 335 -1.02 15.71 -0.87
N PHE A 336 0.13 16.17 -1.38
CA PHE A 336 0.72 17.44 -0.93
C PHE A 336 0.46 18.63 -1.85
N ILE A 337 -0.07 18.44 -3.06
CA ILE A 337 -0.32 19.58 -3.98
C ILE A 337 -1.38 20.57 -3.45
N GLY A 338 -2.19 20.20 -2.47
CA GLY A 338 -3.19 21.07 -1.87
C GLY A 338 -4.43 21.25 -2.75
N SER A 339 -4.86 20.21 -3.43
CA SER A 339 -6.09 20.13 -4.22
C SER A 339 -6.92 18.95 -3.73
N GLN A 340 -8.20 19.17 -3.43
CA GLN A 340 -9.12 18.11 -3.03
C GLN A 340 -9.23 17.02 -4.10
N ILE A 341 -9.33 17.41 -5.37
CA ILE A 341 -9.41 16.47 -6.50
C ILE A 341 -8.16 15.58 -6.56
N ALA A 342 -6.98 16.18 -6.41
CA ALA A 342 -5.72 15.44 -6.42
C ALA A 342 -5.61 14.48 -5.23
N LEU A 343 -6.07 14.89 -4.04
CA LEU A 343 -6.08 14.03 -2.85
C LEU A 343 -7.03 12.85 -3.01
N VAL A 344 -8.24 13.04 -3.55
CA VAL A 344 -9.15 11.94 -3.90
C VAL A 344 -8.48 10.99 -4.90
N GLY A 345 -7.81 11.53 -5.91
CA GLY A 345 -7.01 10.76 -6.86
C GLY A 345 -5.93 9.93 -6.17
N ALA A 346 -5.18 10.51 -5.23
CA ALA A 346 -4.14 9.82 -4.48
C ALA A 346 -4.71 8.66 -3.63
N MET A 347 -5.80 8.90 -2.89
CA MET A 347 -6.48 7.86 -2.11
C MET A 347 -7.03 6.72 -2.98
N PHE A 348 -7.64 7.06 -4.12
CA PHE A 348 -8.08 6.06 -5.09
C PHE A 348 -6.90 5.27 -5.66
N TYR A 349 -5.76 5.95 -5.93
CA TYR A 349 -4.58 5.31 -6.48
C TYR A 349 -3.99 4.26 -5.53
N MET A 350 -4.10 4.44 -4.21
CA MET A 350 -3.67 3.43 -3.24
C MET A 350 -4.35 2.08 -3.50
N VAL A 351 -5.65 2.08 -3.80
CA VAL A 351 -6.42 0.87 -4.11
C VAL A 351 -6.10 0.33 -5.51
N ALA A 352 -6.18 1.19 -6.52
CA ALA A 352 -5.96 0.81 -7.92
C ALA A 352 -4.58 0.21 -8.16
N HIS A 353 -3.54 0.84 -7.60
CA HIS A 353 -2.18 0.33 -7.63
C HIS A 353 -2.04 -0.98 -6.83
N GLY A 354 -2.72 -1.10 -5.67
CA GLY A 354 -2.69 -2.35 -4.89
C GLY A 354 -3.12 -3.56 -5.71
N VAL A 355 -4.18 -3.42 -6.50
CA VAL A 355 -4.72 -4.48 -7.37
C VAL A 355 -3.81 -4.75 -8.58
N SER A 356 -3.41 -3.71 -9.31
CA SER A 356 -2.61 -3.87 -10.53
C SER A 356 -1.21 -4.39 -10.25
N ILE A 357 -0.56 -3.91 -9.17
CA ILE A 357 0.78 -4.36 -8.80
C ILE A 357 0.80 -5.79 -8.25
N ALA A 358 -0.28 -6.20 -7.57
CA ALA A 358 -0.44 -7.59 -7.13
C ALA A 358 -0.43 -8.55 -8.33
N ALA A 359 -1.19 -8.22 -9.37
CA ALA A 359 -1.20 -9.00 -10.60
C ALA A 359 0.17 -9.02 -11.28
N MET A 360 0.84 -7.87 -11.39
CA MET A 360 2.17 -7.77 -12.01
C MET A 360 3.22 -8.61 -11.29
N PHE A 361 3.27 -8.58 -9.95
CA PHE A 361 4.21 -9.40 -9.19
C PHE A 361 3.92 -10.90 -9.29
N LEU A 362 2.65 -11.31 -9.25
CA LEU A 362 2.29 -12.72 -9.38
C LEU A 362 2.63 -13.27 -10.76
N LEU A 363 2.25 -12.57 -11.83
CA LEU A 363 2.53 -12.99 -13.21
C LEU A 363 4.03 -13.03 -13.51
N SER A 364 4.77 -12.00 -13.09
CA SER A 364 6.23 -11.94 -13.24
C SER A 364 6.92 -13.04 -12.44
N GLY A 365 6.46 -13.30 -11.22
CA GLY A 365 6.97 -14.37 -10.38
C GLY A 365 6.68 -15.77 -10.95
N TRP A 366 5.49 -16.01 -11.49
CA TRP A 366 5.16 -17.28 -12.12
C TRP A 366 5.95 -17.52 -13.41
N LEU A 367 6.20 -16.46 -14.20
CA LEU A 367 7.08 -16.56 -15.37
C LEU A 367 8.52 -16.91 -14.94
N SER A 368 9.05 -16.18 -13.95
CA SER A 368 10.41 -16.38 -13.44
C SER A 368 10.61 -17.78 -12.86
N ARG A 369 9.62 -18.29 -12.12
CA ARG A 369 9.66 -19.64 -11.54
C ARG A 369 9.69 -20.72 -12.60
N ARG A 370 8.86 -20.61 -13.66
CA ARG A 370 8.84 -21.56 -14.77
C ARG A 370 10.11 -21.51 -15.61
N GLY A 371 10.60 -20.31 -15.88
CA GLY A 371 11.78 -20.10 -16.68
C GLY A 371 13.10 -20.29 -15.95
N GLY A 372 13.09 -20.36 -14.59
CA GLY A 372 14.28 -20.51 -13.75
C GLY A 372 15.14 -19.26 -13.64
N THR A 373 14.70 -18.12 -14.14
CA THR A 373 15.44 -16.84 -14.12
C THR A 373 14.49 -15.64 -14.03
N GLN A 374 14.98 -14.52 -13.47
CA GLN A 374 14.27 -13.24 -13.48
C GLN A 374 14.79 -12.32 -14.60
N ASP A 375 15.85 -12.73 -15.33
CA ASP A 375 16.43 -11.93 -16.40
C ASP A 375 15.55 -11.97 -17.66
N MET A 376 14.96 -10.82 -17.98
CA MET A 376 14.09 -10.67 -19.14
C MET A 376 14.78 -10.94 -20.47
N ARG A 377 16.12 -10.85 -20.53
CA ARG A 377 16.89 -11.11 -21.76
C ARG A 377 16.90 -12.57 -22.17
N GLU A 378 16.60 -13.46 -21.22
CA GLU A 378 16.50 -14.91 -21.46
C GLU A 378 15.12 -15.37 -22.00
N TYR A 379 14.19 -14.42 -22.14
CA TYR A 379 12.83 -14.72 -22.63
C TYR A 379 12.59 -14.03 -23.97
N VAL A 380 12.04 -14.76 -24.93
CA VAL A 380 11.58 -14.25 -26.23
C VAL A 380 10.39 -15.10 -26.68
N GLY A 381 9.37 -14.46 -27.24
CA GLY A 381 8.25 -15.16 -27.87
C GLY A 381 7.29 -15.87 -26.89
N MET A 382 7.29 -15.48 -25.61
CA MET A 382 6.47 -16.12 -24.58
C MET A 382 4.97 -16.02 -24.85
N GLN A 383 4.49 -15.09 -25.66
CA GLN A 383 3.09 -15.02 -26.09
C GLN A 383 2.64 -16.30 -26.84
N ARG A 384 3.55 -16.96 -27.56
CA ARG A 384 3.25 -18.21 -28.28
C ARG A 384 3.29 -19.43 -27.36
N VAL A 385 4.08 -19.38 -26.30
CA VAL A 385 4.31 -20.47 -25.34
C VAL A 385 3.33 -20.40 -24.18
N THR A 386 3.14 -19.21 -23.61
CA THR A 386 2.28 -18.94 -22.44
C THR A 386 1.29 -17.82 -22.75
N PRO A 387 0.32 -18.04 -23.67
CA PRO A 387 -0.56 -16.97 -24.17
C PRO A 387 -1.45 -16.35 -23.10
N VAL A 388 -1.94 -17.11 -22.13
CA VAL A 388 -2.79 -16.59 -21.05
C VAL A 388 -1.97 -15.72 -20.09
N LEU A 389 -0.77 -16.16 -19.70
CA LEU A 389 0.14 -15.38 -18.88
C LEU A 389 0.51 -14.06 -19.58
N ALA A 390 0.86 -14.12 -20.87
CA ALA A 390 1.24 -12.95 -21.67
C ALA A 390 0.08 -11.94 -21.77
N GLY A 391 -1.13 -12.41 -22.06
CA GLY A 391 -2.32 -11.55 -22.13
C GLY A 391 -2.64 -10.88 -20.79
N LEU A 392 -2.59 -11.62 -19.69
CA LEU A 392 -2.85 -11.09 -18.35
C LEU A 392 -1.75 -10.13 -17.89
N TRP A 393 -0.47 -10.40 -18.24
CA TRP A 393 0.63 -9.47 -17.96
C TRP A 393 0.44 -8.15 -18.71
N LEU A 394 0.01 -8.20 -19.98
CA LEU A 394 -0.30 -7.00 -20.74
C LEU A 394 -1.44 -6.20 -20.13
N VAL A 395 -2.57 -6.85 -19.79
CA VAL A 395 -3.72 -6.19 -19.16
C VAL A 395 -3.33 -5.53 -17.83
N SER A 396 -2.55 -6.23 -16.99
CA SER A 396 -2.07 -5.70 -15.71
C SER A 396 -1.10 -4.53 -15.90
N GLY A 397 -0.22 -4.64 -16.89
CA GLY A 397 0.69 -3.55 -17.27
C GLY A 397 -0.07 -2.33 -17.83
N LEU A 398 -1.08 -2.53 -18.68
CA LEU A 398 -1.92 -1.46 -19.19
C LEU A 398 -2.74 -0.78 -18.07
N ALA A 399 -3.19 -1.53 -17.06
CA ALA A 399 -3.79 -0.97 -15.85
C ALA A 399 -2.79 -0.12 -15.06
N SER A 400 -1.53 -0.55 -15.00
CA SER A 400 -0.45 0.16 -14.32
C SER A 400 -0.06 1.48 -15.02
N ILE A 401 -0.18 1.58 -16.33
CA ILE A 401 0.10 2.80 -17.10
C ILE A 401 -1.14 3.65 -17.39
N ALA A 402 -2.17 3.49 -16.58
CA ALA A 402 -3.38 4.31 -16.62
C ALA A 402 -4.14 4.29 -17.96
N LEU A 403 -4.24 3.11 -18.61
CA LEU A 403 -5.09 2.99 -19.81
C LEU A 403 -6.57 3.23 -19.46
N PRO A 404 -7.30 4.10 -20.19
CA PRO A 404 -8.74 4.32 -19.97
C PRO A 404 -9.54 3.02 -19.95
N GLY A 405 -10.44 2.88 -18.97
CA GLY A 405 -11.23 1.67 -18.73
C GLY A 405 -10.58 0.68 -17.76
N LEU A 406 -9.33 0.92 -17.32
CA LEU A 406 -8.65 0.15 -16.30
C LEU A 406 -8.38 0.99 -15.04
N SER A 407 -8.08 0.32 -13.92
CA SER A 407 -8.06 0.91 -12.57
C SER A 407 -7.13 2.11 -12.38
N GLY A 408 -6.03 2.19 -13.12
CA GLY A 408 -5.02 3.25 -12.98
C GLY A 408 -5.43 4.59 -13.59
N PHE A 409 -6.37 4.60 -14.57
CA PHE A 409 -6.69 5.81 -15.32
C PHE A 409 -7.33 6.90 -14.45
N VAL A 410 -8.41 6.55 -13.75
CA VAL A 410 -9.20 7.53 -12.97
C VAL A 410 -8.34 8.23 -11.92
N PRO A 411 -7.60 7.50 -11.06
CA PRO A 411 -6.80 8.14 -10.02
C PRO A 411 -5.67 9.00 -10.59
N GLU A 412 -4.97 8.55 -11.64
CA GLU A 412 -3.89 9.31 -12.24
C GLU A 412 -4.41 10.59 -12.91
N TYR A 413 -5.54 10.49 -13.61
CA TYR A 413 -6.24 11.63 -14.18
C TYR A 413 -6.63 12.66 -13.11
N LEU A 414 -7.20 12.22 -11.98
CA LEU A 414 -7.58 13.11 -10.88
C LEU A 414 -6.36 13.81 -10.25
N VAL A 415 -5.25 13.08 -10.05
CA VAL A 415 -4.00 13.66 -9.54
C VAL A 415 -3.46 14.72 -10.52
N LEU A 416 -3.39 14.41 -11.81
CA LEU A 416 -2.89 15.34 -12.82
C LEU A 416 -3.78 16.57 -12.96
N MET A 417 -5.10 16.39 -13.02
CA MET A 417 -6.06 17.49 -13.11
C MET A 417 -6.00 18.39 -11.87
N GLY A 418 -6.00 17.80 -10.67
CA GLY A 418 -5.87 18.58 -9.43
C GLY A 418 -4.50 19.26 -9.30
N THR A 419 -3.43 18.65 -9.82
CA THR A 419 -2.11 19.28 -9.87
C THR A 419 -2.08 20.45 -10.84
N TRP A 420 -2.70 20.31 -12.01
CA TRP A 420 -2.76 21.37 -13.03
C TRP A 420 -3.41 22.65 -12.50
N THR A 421 -4.48 22.52 -11.70
CA THR A 421 -5.17 23.69 -11.13
C THR A 421 -4.33 24.48 -10.14
N VAL A 422 -3.27 23.88 -9.57
CA VAL A 422 -2.37 24.52 -8.61
C VAL A 422 -1.04 24.89 -9.24
N SER A 423 -0.48 24.02 -10.09
CA SER A 423 0.83 24.21 -10.73
C SER A 423 0.91 23.50 -12.08
N GLY A 424 0.76 24.25 -13.15
CA GLY A 424 0.94 23.74 -14.52
C GLY A 424 2.33 23.10 -14.75
N PRO A 425 3.44 23.71 -14.32
CA PRO A 425 4.78 23.12 -14.49
C PRO A 425 4.91 21.75 -13.81
N LEU A 426 4.45 21.58 -12.57
CA LEU A 426 4.51 20.28 -11.89
C LEU A 426 3.65 19.22 -12.59
N ALA A 427 2.45 19.61 -13.05
CA ALA A 427 1.59 18.70 -13.82
C ALA A 427 2.26 18.28 -15.14
N LEU A 428 2.92 19.20 -15.84
CA LEU A 428 3.64 18.91 -17.09
C LEU A 428 4.78 17.89 -16.84
N PHE A 429 5.58 18.08 -15.79
CA PHE A 429 6.61 17.11 -15.44
C PHE A 429 6.03 15.77 -15.01
N ALA A 430 4.90 15.74 -14.30
CA ALA A 430 4.23 14.49 -13.95
C ALA A 430 3.69 13.76 -15.19
N VAL A 431 3.15 14.47 -16.20
CA VAL A 431 2.72 13.89 -17.49
C VAL A 431 3.89 13.23 -18.24
N LEU A 432 5.13 13.76 -18.15
CA LEU A 432 6.29 13.04 -18.70
C LEU A 432 6.47 11.66 -18.06
N GLY A 433 6.11 11.52 -16.77
CA GLY A 433 6.09 10.22 -16.10
C GLY A 433 5.14 9.22 -16.75
N VAL A 434 3.97 9.66 -17.23
CA VAL A 434 3.00 8.81 -17.96
C VAL A 434 3.62 8.29 -19.27
N VAL A 435 4.34 9.15 -19.99
CA VAL A 435 5.04 8.74 -21.22
C VAL A 435 6.13 7.71 -20.91
N ILE A 436 6.91 7.93 -19.84
CA ILE A 436 7.94 6.98 -19.39
C ILE A 436 7.28 5.67 -18.95
N ALA A 437 6.09 5.74 -18.33
CA ALA A 437 5.34 4.58 -17.91
C ALA A 437 4.95 3.67 -19.08
N ALA A 438 4.51 4.23 -20.20
CA ALA A 438 4.24 3.47 -21.40
C ALA A 438 5.48 2.67 -21.88
N LEU A 439 6.67 3.26 -21.76
CA LEU A 439 7.91 2.59 -22.17
C LEU A 439 8.25 1.40 -21.26
N TYR A 440 8.19 1.55 -19.91
CA TYR A 440 8.56 0.46 -19.01
C TYR A 440 7.55 -0.71 -18.97
N VAL A 441 6.39 -0.60 -19.60
CA VAL A 441 5.48 -1.72 -19.80
C VAL A 441 5.60 -2.29 -21.20
N LEU A 442 5.53 -1.44 -22.24
CA LEU A 442 5.46 -1.92 -23.62
C LEU A 442 6.79 -2.46 -24.13
N MET A 443 7.93 -1.87 -23.74
CA MET A 443 9.24 -2.37 -24.18
C MET A 443 9.57 -3.75 -23.55
N PRO A 444 9.41 -3.98 -22.23
CA PRO A 444 9.56 -5.32 -21.66
C PRO A 444 8.55 -6.32 -22.24
N TYR A 445 7.29 -5.92 -22.45
CA TYR A 445 6.32 -6.78 -23.12
C TYR A 445 6.81 -7.22 -24.51
N GLN A 446 7.25 -6.26 -25.31
CA GLN A 446 7.80 -6.56 -26.65
C GLN A 446 9.02 -7.49 -26.54
N ARG A 447 9.94 -7.23 -25.62
CA ARG A 447 11.15 -8.05 -25.44
C ARG A 447 10.85 -9.49 -25.02
N VAL A 448 9.98 -9.68 -24.03
CA VAL A 448 9.72 -10.97 -23.40
C VAL A 448 8.69 -11.79 -24.16
N PHE A 449 7.62 -11.14 -24.62
CA PHE A 449 6.44 -11.87 -25.09
C PHE A 449 6.33 -11.97 -26.61
N THR A 450 6.94 -11.06 -27.39
CA THR A 450 6.83 -11.08 -28.85
C THR A 450 7.98 -11.82 -29.51
N GLY A 451 7.80 -12.19 -30.79
CA GLY A 451 8.82 -12.89 -31.58
C GLY A 451 8.64 -14.40 -31.65
N ALA A 452 9.70 -15.09 -32.07
CA ALA A 452 9.76 -16.55 -32.05
C ALA A 452 10.30 -17.04 -30.71
N PRO A 453 9.78 -18.18 -30.18
CA PRO A 453 10.26 -18.72 -28.91
C PRO A 453 11.78 -18.97 -28.91
N GLY A 454 12.43 -18.58 -27.81
CA GLY A 454 13.86 -18.82 -27.61
C GLY A 454 14.15 -20.29 -27.30
N LYS A 455 15.34 -20.76 -27.66
CA LYS A 455 15.77 -22.14 -27.39
C LYS A 455 15.70 -22.46 -25.88
N GLY A 456 15.10 -23.60 -25.55
CA GLY A 456 14.96 -24.11 -24.18
C GLY A 456 13.82 -23.50 -23.37
N LYS A 457 12.98 -22.66 -23.99
CA LYS A 457 11.78 -22.09 -23.35
C LYS A 457 10.48 -22.42 -24.10
N GLU A 458 10.56 -23.25 -25.14
CA GLU A 458 9.44 -23.59 -26.04
C GLU A 458 8.33 -24.42 -25.32
N GLU A 459 8.70 -25.14 -24.24
CA GLU A 459 7.81 -26.09 -23.56
C GLU A 459 7.35 -25.58 -22.17
N LEU A 460 7.53 -24.28 -21.86
CA LEU A 460 7.06 -23.74 -20.57
C LEU A 460 5.54 -23.83 -20.48
N ALA A 461 5.05 -24.39 -19.36
CA ALA A 461 3.62 -24.49 -19.11
C ALA A 461 2.98 -23.11 -18.90
N ASP A 462 1.81 -22.88 -19.50
CA ASP A 462 1.01 -21.68 -19.23
C ASP A 462 0.35 -21.74 -17.84
N LEU A 463 -0.39 -20.70 -17.46
CA LEU A 463 -1.09 -20.62 -16.18
C LEU A 463 -2.04 -21.80 -15.99
N ASN A 464 -1.93 -22.46 -14.85
CA ASN A 464 -2.84 -23.52 -14.44
C ASN A 464 -4.19 -22.94 -13.94
N GLY A 465 -5.17 -23.81 -13.66
CA GLY A 465 -6.52 -23.40 -13.25
C GLY A 465 -6.55 -22.58 -11.96
N ARG A 466 -5.67 -22.91 -10.99
CA ARG A 466 -5.55 -22.15 -9.73
C ARG A 466 -5.01 -20.74 -9.96
N GLU A 467 -3.93 -20.60 -10.72
CA GLU A 467 -3.31 -19.31 -11.04
C GLU A 467 -4.27 -18.40 -11.83
N ARG A 468 -5.03 -19.00 -12.79
CA ARG A 468 -6.12 -18.28 -13.49
C ARG A 468 -7.21 -17.84 -12.50
N GLY A 469 -7.59 -18.71 -11.56
CA GLY A 469 -8.56 -18.39 -10.50
C GLY A 469 -8.13 -17.22 -9.62
N VAL A 470 -6.85 -17.08 -9.31
CA VAL A 470 -6.29 -15.93 -8.59
C VAL A 470 -6.34 -14.65 -9.42
N MET A 471 -6.12 -14.76 -10.74
CA MET A 471 -6.14 -13.58 -11.62
C MET A 471 -7.54 -13.04 -11.89
N VAL A 472 -8.58 -13.89 -11.85
CA VAL A 472 -9.97 -13.46 -12.13
C VAL A 472 -10.42 -12.29 -11.24
N PRO A 473 -10.36 -12.36 -9.89
CA PRO A 473 -10.78 -11.24 -9.04
C PRO A 473 -9.88 -10.00 -9.22
N LEU A 474 -8.59 -10.15 -9.49
CA LEU A 474 -7.70 -9.02 -9.73
C LEU A 474 -8.05 -8.28 -11.03
N VAL A 475 -8.27 -9.02 -12.13
CA VAL A 475 -8.68 -8.41 -13.41
C VAL A 475 -10.08 -7.82 -13.31
N ALA A 476 -11.02 -8.50 -12.64
CA ALA A 476 -12.35 -7.98 -12.41
C ALA A 476 -12.29 -6.65 -11.61
N ALA A 477 -11.47 -6.58 -10.56
CA ALA A 477 -11.28 -5.35 -9.80
C ALA A 477 -10.64 -4.23 -10.65
N MET A 478 -9.66 -4.53 -11.52
CA MET A 478 -9.10 -3.54 -12.44
C MET A 478 -10.15 -2.95 -13.39
N LEU A 479 -11.04 -3.80 -13.92
CA LEU A 479 -12.12 -3.37 -14.81
C LEU A 479 -13.20 -2.58 -14.05
N ILE A 480 -13.64 -3.08 -12.89
CA ILE A 480 -14.66 -2.41 -12.07
C ILE A 480 -14.18 -1.02 -11.65
N LEU A 481 -12.96 -0.91 -11.12
CA LEU A 481 -12.39 0.36 -10.70
C LEU A 481 -12.15 1.33 -11.88
N GLY A 482 -11.88 0.80 -13.08
CA GLY A 482 -11.68 1.62 -14.28
C GLY A 482 -12.97 2.10 -14.93
N ILE A 483 -14.01 1.26 -14.95
CA ILE A 483 -15.29 1.56 -15.63
C ILE A 483 -16.32 2.17 -14.66
N TRP A 484 -16.37 1.67 -13.43
CA TRP A 484 -17.33 2.09 -12.41
C TRP A 484 -16.62 2.62 -11.15
N SER A 485 -15.87 3.70 -11.32
CA SER A 485 -15.08 4.36 -10.28
C SER A 485 -15.90 5.19 -9.28
N ALA A 486 -17.12 5.61 -9.68
CA ALA A 486 -17.94 6.54 -8.91
C ALA A 486 -18.19 6.15 -7.45
N PRO A 487 -18.46 4.88 -7.08
CA PRO A 487 -18.68 4.52 -5.68
C PRO A 487 -17.44 4.78 -4.80
N LEU A 488 -16.23 4.45 -5.30
CA LEU A 488 -15.01 4.67 -4.54
C LEU A 488 -14.67 6.17 -4.46
N VAL A 489 -14.85 6.92 -5.56
CA VAL A 489 -14.65 8.38 -5.56
C VAL A 489 -15.60 9.03 -4.57
N SER A 490 -16.90 8.69 -4.58
CA SER A 490 -17.88 9.26 -3.65
C SER A 490 -17.61 8.91 -2.18
N ALA A 491 -17.07 7.73 -1.92
CA ALA A 491 -16.67 7.31 -0.57
C ALA A 491 -15.43 8.07 -0.05
N LEU A 492 -14.51 8.45 -0.93
CA LEU A 492 -13.25 9.11 -0.54
C LEU A 492 -13.33 10.65 -0.56
N THR A 493 -14.25 11.23 -1.37
CA THR A 493 -14.39 12.69 -1.48
C THR A 493 -14.66 13.38 -0.14
N PRO A 494 -15.55 12.90 0.74
CA PRO A 494 -15.79 13.55 2.03
C PRO A 494 -14.57 13.56 2.95
N VAL A 495 -13.72 12.51 2.91
CA VAL A 495 -12.45 12.48 3.66
C VAL A 495 -11.51 13.59 3.20
N ALA A 496 -11.42 13.83 1.89
CA ALA A 496 -10.61 14.91 1.35
C ALA A 496 -11.20 16.30 1.68
N SER A 497 -12.53 16.42 1.72
CA SER A 497 -13.22 17.67 2.08
C SER A 497 -13.00 18.06 3.53
N ASP A 498 -12.99 17.07 4.43
CA ASP A 498 -12.82 17.28 5.88
C ASP A 498 -11.43 17.85 6.24
N LEU A 499 -10.43 17.65 5.37
CA LEU A 499 -9.11 18.24 5.51
C LEU A 499 -9.01 19.72 5.08
N GLY A 500 -10.13 20.36 4.72
CA GLY A 500 -10.20 21.80 4.43
C GLY A 500 -9.45 22.24 3.17
N LEU A 501 -9.13 21.31 2.27
CA LEU A 501 -8.45 21.64 1.01
C LEU A 501 -9.41 22.34 0.03
N PRO A 502 -8.93 23.35 -0.76
CA PRO A 502 -9.77 24.08 -1.69
C PRO A 502 -10.38 23.17 -2.76
N THR A 503 -11.69 23.27 -2.91
CA THR A 503 -12.43 22.71 -4.03
C THR A 503 -12.21 23.58 -5.26
N THR A 504 -11.35 23.16 -6.16
CA THR A 504 -11.24 23.80 -7.46
C THR A 504 -12.42 23.35 -8.31
N GLN A 505 -13.41 24.22 -8.51
CA GLN A 505 -14.43 23.99 -9.53
C GLN A 505 -13.75 24.02 -10.91
N VAL A 506 -13.67 22.88 -11.56
CA VAL A 506 -13.31 22.81 -12.98
C VAL A 506 -14.50 23.39 -13.75
N GLY A 507 -14.44 24.68 -14.11
CA GLY A 507 -15.48 25.26 -14.95
C GLY A 507 -15.93 26.69 -14.66
N ALA A 508 -15.35 27.41 -13.72
CA ALA A 508 -15.69 28.81 -13.48
C ALA A 508 -14.62 29.77 -14.00
N THR A 509 -14.33 29.72 -15.31
CA THR A 509 -13.61 30.82 -16.00
C THR A 509 -14.38 31.20 -17.25
N ALA A 510 -14.79 32.46 -17.28
CA ALA A 510 -15.27 33.26 -18.39
C ALA A 510 -16.77 33.58 -18.39
N GLU A 511 -17.30 34.16 -17.31
CA GLU A 511 -18.40 35.11 -17.42
C GLU A 511 -18.27 36.11 -16.25
N GLY A 512 -17.61 37.25 -16.49
CA GLY A 512 -17.53 38.30 -15.47
C GLY A 512 -16.48 39.37 -15.70
N SER A 513 -16.19 39.74 -16.97
CA SER A 513 -15.49 40.99 -17.26
C SER A 513 -16.10 41.66 -18.51
N ALA A 514 -17.37 42.04 -18.39
CA ALA A 514 -17.99 42.96 -19.31
C ALA A 514 -19.13 43.69 -18.53
N GLN A 515 -18.77 44.68 -17.73
CA GLN A 515 -19.53 45.90 -17.45
C GLN A 515 -18.59 47.00 -16.99
#